data_ed33b6045de32d24835b024f61b85ef6
#
_entry.id   ed33b6045de32d24835b024f61b85ef6
#
_cell.length_a   1.000
_cell.length_b   1.000
_cell.length_c   1.000
_cell.angle_alpha   90.00
_cell.angle_beta   90.00
_cell.angle_gamma   90.00
#
_symmetry.space_group_name_H-M   'P 1'
#
loop_
_entity.id
_entity.type
_entity.pdbx_description
1 polymer ?
#
loop_
_entity_poly.entity_id
_entity_poly.type
_entity_poly.pdbx_seq_one_letter_code
_entity_poly.pdbx_strand_id
1 'polypeptide(L)'
;MTVLPDALRSPLLTAEWESRLKQIERGELDAETFLADIEHMVSGLVSDYTPVAEASILFPTGRTVVGKCPRCGGVVSEAKNGYFCEGLDCKFGLWRDNKFLATKRISLTRSLVTELLDKGRAHLDEIYSQRMDKYYPGDLILHDDGERPTYYLSFKGGKK
;
A
#
# COMPACT_ATOMS: atom_id res chain seq x y z
N MET A 1 -10.63 16.91 11.21
CA MET A 1 -10.97 15.53 11.64
C MET A 1 -9.86 15.06 12.56
N THR A 2 -10.17 14.66 13.80
CA THR A 2 -9.14 14.31 14.79
C THR A 2 -8.96 12.80 14.76
N VAL A 3 -7.74 12.34 14.48
CA VAL A 3 -7.40 10.92 14.36
C VAL A 3 -7.22 10.24 15.73
N LEU A 4 -6.89 11.04 16.75
CA LEU A 4 -6.65 10.52 18.10
C LEU A 4 -7.96 10.40 18.89
N PRO A 5 -8.17 9.28 19.62
CA PRO A 5 -9.26 9.12 20.56
C PRO A 5 -9.30 10.26 21.60
N ASP A 6 -10.50 10.67 22.01
CA ASP A 6 -10.67 11.78 22.96
C ASP A 6 -9.97 11.52 24.30
N ALA A 7 -9.90 10.26 24.73
CA ALA A 7 -9.16 9.86 25.93
C ALA A 7 -7.68 10.28 25.91
N LEU A 8 -7.02 10.15 24.76
CA LEU A 8 -5.60 10.52 24.60
C LEU A 8 -5.38 12.03 24.42
N ARG A 9 -6.43 12.78 24.16
CA ARG A 9 -6.38 14.24 24.01
C ARG A 9 -6.63 15.00 25.30
N SER A 10 -7.00 14.28 26.36
CA SER A 10 -7.35 14.89 27.65
C SER A 10 -6.07 15.28 28.39
N PRO A 11 -5.93 16.58 28.80
CA PRO A 11 -4.85 17.00 29.68
C PRO A 11 -4.92 16.32 31.07
N LEU A 12 -6.11 15.84 31.44
CA LEU A 12 -6.32 15.13 32.70
C LEU A 12 -5.59 13.81 32.75
N LEU A 13 -5.49 13.07 31.61
CA LEU A 13 -4.76 11.82 31.54
C LEU A 13 -3.27 12.02 31.87
N THR A 14 -2.65 13.06 31.32
CA THR A 14 -1.26 13.40 31.60
C THR A 14 -1.07 13.76 33.06
N ALA A 15 -1.95 14.60 33.62
CA ALA A 15 -1.86 15.00 35.00
C ALA A 15 -2.05 13.82 35.97
N GLU A 16 -2.96 12.90 35.64
CA GLU A 16 -3.17 11.66 36.44
C GLU A 16 -1.91 10.78 36.40
N TRP A 17 -1.31 10.58 35.23
CA TRP A 17 -0.08 9.79 35.12
C TRP A 17 1.08 10.41 35.87
N GLU A 18 1.28 11.72 35.78
CA GLU A 18 2.29 12.41 36.57
C GLU A 18 2.08 12.26 38.06
N SER A 19 0.81 12.34 38.53
CA SER A 19 0.47 12.11 39.93
C SER A 19 0.81 10.70 40.38
N ARG A 20 0.47 9.69 39.59
CA ARG A 20 0.75 8.27 39.86
C ARG A 20 2.26 7.98 39.83
N LEU A 21 3.02 8.54 38.92
CA LEU A 21 4.48 8.44 38.90
C LEU A 21 5.11 9.02 40.18
N LYS A 22 4.62 10.13 40.69
CA LYS A 22 5.05 10.68 41.99
C LYS A 22 4.70 9.79 43.18
N GLN A 23 3.57 9.06 43.10
CA GLN A 23 3.22 8.07 44.15
C GLN A 23 4.15 6.87 44.10
N ILE A 24 4.56 6.42 42.91
CA ILE A 24 5.57 5.36 42.73
C ILE A 24 6.91 5.80 43.33
N GLU A 25 7.34 7.03 43.03
CA GLU A 25 8.60 7.57 43.57
C GLU A 25 8.59 7.61 45.12
N ARG A 26 7.43 7.81 45.73
CA ARG A 26 7.26 7.80 47.20
C ARG A 26 7.04 6.42 47.80
N GLY A 27 6.94 5.37 46.95
CA GLY A 27 6.61 4.03 47.39
C GLY A 27 5.15 3.82 47.83
N GLU A 28 4.24 4.72 47.44
CA GLU A 28 2.81 4.69 47.74
C GLU A 28 2.03 3.84 46.72
N LEU A 29 2.57 3.67 45.50
CA LEU A 29 2.00 2.91 44.42
C LEU A 29 3.04 1.96 43.84
N ASP A 30 2.62 0.74 43.53
CA ASP A 30 3.47 -0.24 42.87
C ASP A 30 3.59 0.04 41.38
N ALA A 31 4.82 -0.04 40.85
CA ALA A 31 5.10 0.23 39.45
C ALA A 31 4.46 -0.79 38.49
N GLU A 32 4.36 -2.05 38.90
CA GLU A 32 3.75 -3.12 38.09
C GLU A 32 2.25 -2.86 37.90
N THR A 33 1.57 -2.40 38.95
CA THR A 33 0.15 -2.01 38.87
C THR A 33 -0.07 -0.86 37.88
N PHE A 34 0.81 0.14 37.90
CA PHE A 34 0.73 1.27 36.96
C PHE A 34 0.95 0.83 35.52
N LEU A 35 1.93 -0.05 35.27
CA LEU A 35 2.20 -0.59 33.94
C LEU A 35 1.04 -1.45 33.42
N ALA A 36 0.46 -2.31 34.28
CA ALA A 36 -0.71 -3.12 33.90
C ALA A 36 -1.91 -2.28 33.48
N ASP A 37 -2.15 -1.15 34.14
CA ASP A 37 -3.23 -0.21 33.75
C ASP A 37 -2.95 0.44 32.40
N ILE A 38 -1.68 0.79 32.09
CA ILE A 38 -1.29 1.31 30.78
C ILE A 38 -1.48 0.25 29.70
N GLU A 39 -1.05 -0.99 29.94
CA GLU A 39 -1.21 -2.11 29.00
C GLU A 39 -2.68 -2.38 28.70
N HIS A 40 -3.53 -2.35 29.73
CA HIS A 40 -4.98 -2.51 29.56
C HIS A 40 -5.58 -1.38 28.73
N MET A 41 -5.19 -0.13 28.99
CA MET A 41 -5.64 1.03 28.21
C MET A 41 -5.19 0.93 26.74
N VAL A 42 -3.93 0.58 26.48
CA VAL A 42 -3.39 0.42 25.12
C VAL A 42 -4.10 -0.73 24.40
N SER A 43 -4.34 -1.84 25.08
CA SER A 43 -5.07 -2.99 24.52
C SER A 43 -6.50 -2.59 24.12
N GLY A 44 -7.19 -1.81 24.95
CA GLY A 44 -8.50 -1.26 24.63
C GLY A 44 -8.47 -0.35 23.40
N LEU A 45 -7.50 0.56 23.33
CA LEU A 45 -7.31 1.45 22.18
C LEU A 45 -7.06 0.69 20.88
N VAL A 46 -6.28 -0.39 20.92
CA VAL A 46 -6.00 -1.25 19.75
C VAL A 46 -7.25 -2.04 19.33
N SER A 47 -8.01 -2.55 20.30
CA SER A 47 -9.24 -3.31 20.05
C SER A 47 -10.34 -2.46 19.43
N ASP A 48 -10.47 -1.22 19.89
CA ASP A 48 -11.48 -0.26 19.42
C ASP A 48 -11.02 0.54 18.18
N TYR A 49 -9.81 0.25 17.69
CA TYR A 49 -9.24 0.95 16.53
C TYR A 49 -10.08 0.73 15.30
N THR A 50 -10.64 1.81 14.78
CA THR A 50 -11.27 1.83 13.46
C THR A 50 -10.31 2.50 12.47
N PRO A 51 -9.89 1.81 11.40
CA PRO A 51 -9.02 2.41 10.39
C PRO A 51 -9.60 3.72 9.86
N VAL A 52 -8.79 4.77 9.85
CA VAL A 52 -9.21 6.07 9.32
C VAL A 52 -9.39 5.93 7.82
N ALA A 53 -10.62 6.22 7.34
CA ALA A 53 -10.87 6.33 5.92
C ALA A 53 -9.91 7.39 5.34
N GLU A 54 -9.27 7.05 4.21
CA GLU A 54 -8.33 7.96 3.54
C GLU A 54 -7.07 8.32 4.34
N ALA A 55 -6.59 7.42 5.21
CA ALA A 55 -5.36 7.62 5.98
C ALA A 55 -4.15 8.03 5.10
N SER A 56 -4.10 7.59 3.86
CA SER A 56 -3.07 7.98 2.87
C SER A 56 -3.07 9.47 2.52
N ILE A 57 -4.21 10.16 2.66
CA ILE A 57 -4.31 11.61 2.47
C ILE A 57 -3.78 12.34 3.71
N LEU A 58 -4.11 11.83 4.90
CA LEU A 58 -3.71 12.42 6.18
C LEU A 58 -2.23 12.19 6.49
N PHE A 59 -1.71 11.05 6.08
CA PHE A 59 -0.32 10.64 6.28
C PHE A 59 0.32 10.29 4.92
N PRO A 60 0.64 11.29 4.09
CA PRO A 60 1.28 11.02 2.80
C PRO A 60 2.63 10.35 3.05
N THR A 61 2.80 9.15 2.56
CA THR A 61 4.05 8.37 2.69
C THR A 61 5.22 8.97 1.88
N GLY A 62 5.01 10.12 1.24
CA GLY A 62 5.95 10.73 0.29
C GLY A 62 6.06 9.95 -1.02
N ARG A 63 5.32 8.87 -1.17
CA ARG A 63 5.27 8.06 -2.40
C ARG A 63 4.19 8.58 -3.33
N THR A 64 4.47 8.53 -4.61
CA THR A 64 3.48 8.93 -5.62
C THR A 64 2.45 7.83 -5.82
N VAL A 65 1.20 8.13 -5.54
CA VAL A 65 0.06 7.24 -5.82
C VAL A 65 -0.14 7.12 -7.32
N VAL A 66 -0.33 5.89 -7.81
CA VAL A 66 -0.53 5.59 -9.25
C VAL A 66 -1.88 4.98 -9.58
N GLY A 67 -2.61 4.46 -8.59
CA GLY A 67 -3.94 3.90 -8.82
C GLY A 67 -4.45 3.07 -7.67
N LYS A 68 -5.53 2.33 -7.92
CA LYS A 68 -6.13 1.38 -6.97
C LYS A 68 -5.66 -0.04 -7.23
N CYS A 69 -5.46 -0.79 -6.18
CA CYS A 69 -5.08 -2.19 -6.26
C CYS A 69 -6.25 -3.06 -6.76
N PRO A 70 -6.05 -3.89 -7.79
CA PRO A 70 -7.10 -4.77 -8.30
C PRO A 70 -7.50 -5.88 -7.31
N ARG A 71 -6.64 -6.22 -6.32
CA ARG A 71 -6.94 -7.25 -5.31
C ARG A 71 -7.77 -6.76 -4.14
N CYS A 72 -7.37 -5.63 -3.54
CA CYS A 72 -7.97 -5.17 -2.29
C CYS A 72 -8.60 -3.78 -2.38
N GLY A 73 -8.51 -3.10 -3.54
CA GLY A 73 -8.98 -1.73 -3.72
C GLY A 73 -8.13 -0.65 -3.03
N GLY A 74 -7.10 -1.05 -2.29
CA GLY A 74 -6.18 -0.14 -1.61
C GLY A 74 -5.32 0.67 -2.58
N VAL A 75 -4.54 1.58 -2.04
CA VAL A 75 -3.67 2.47 -2.82
C VAL A 75 -2.45 1.73 -3.34
N VAL A 76 -2.10 1.93 -4.62
CA VAL A 76 -0.83 1.49 -5.20
C VAL A 76 0.07 2.70 -5.39
N SER A 77 1.28 2.61 -4.86
CA SER A 77 2.27 3.69 -4.89
C SER A 77 3.54 3.30 -5.63
N GLU A 78 4.21 4.31 -6.20
CA GLU A 78 5.49 4.15 -6.86
C GLU A 78 6.62 4.01 -5.85
N ALA A 79 7.49 3.02 -6.06
CA ALA A 79 8.73 2.81 -5.32
C ALA A 79 9.92 2.69 -6.28
N LYS A 80 11.14 2.65 -5.75
CA LYS A 80 12.37 2.54 -6.54
C LYS A 80 12.35 1.34 -7.50
N ASN A 81 11.90 0.18 -7.03
CA ASN A 81 11.97 -1.08 -7.77
C ASN A 81 10.66 -1.47 -8.46
N GLY A 82 9.59 -0.67 -8.34
CA GLY A 82 8.29 -1.02 -8.90
C GLY A 82 7.14 -0.22 -8.31
N TYR A 83 5.95 -0.80 -8.37
CA TYR A 83 4.71 -0.23 -7.89
C TYR A 83 4.03 -1.23 -6.96
N PHE A 84 3.74 -0.84 -5.73
CA PHE A 84 3.29 -1.76 -4.68
C PHE A 84 2.03 -1.25 -4.00
N CYS A 85 1.16 -2.19 -3.63
CA CYS A 85 0.01 -1.90 -2.79
C CYS A 85 0.45 -1.57 -1.36
N GLU A 86 -0.15 -0.55 -0.75
CA GLU A 86 0.11 -0.14 0.63
C GLU A 86 -0.82 -0.83 1.65
N GLY A 87 -1.73 -1.70 1.18
CA GLY A 87 -2.59 -2.48 2.08
C GLY A 87 -1.79 -3.47 2.92
N LEU A 88 -2.04 -3.50 4.24
CA LEU A 88 -1.26 -4.28 5.22
C LEU A 88 -1.13 -5.77 4.86
N ASP A 89 -2.21 -6.39 4.39
CA ASP A 89 -2.24 -7.82 4.03
C ASP A 89 -2.13 -8.08 2.53
N CYS A 90 -1.97 -7.03 1.72
CA CYS A 90 -1.95 -7.14 0.27
C CYS A 90 -0.53 -7.17 -0.27
N LYS A 91 -0.15 -8.29 -0.90
CA LYS A 91 1.17 -8.48 -1.52
C LYS A 91 1.20 -8.15 -3.01
N PHE A 92 0.21 -7.38 -3.51
CA PHE A 92 0.20 -6.97 -4.91
C PHE A 92 1.36 -6.03 -5.22
N GLY A 93 2.09 -6.34 -6.31
CA GLY A 93 3.21 -5.50 -6.73
C GLY A 93 3.62 -5.75 -8.18
N LEU A 94 3.94 -4.67 -8.89
CA LEU A 94 4.43 -4.67 -10.27
C LEU A 94 5.92 -4.29 -10.27
N TRP A 95 6.78 -5.27 -10.49
CA TRP A 95 8.23 -5.08 -10.47
C TRP A 95 8.76 -4.55 -11.80
N ARG A 96 9.67 -3.58 -11.75
CA ARG A 96 10.30 -2.99 -12.95
C ARG A 96 11.25 -3.95 -13.66
N ASP A 97 11.85 -4.88 -12.92
CA ASP A 97 12.79 -5.89 -13.43
C ASP A 97 12.11 -7.19 -13.91
N ASN A 98 10.85 -7.10 -14.31
CA ASN A 98 10.11 -8.24 -14.82
C ASN A 98 10.71 -8.76 -16.14
N LYS A 99 11.11 -10.05 -16.16
CA LYS A 99 11.76 -10.70 -17.31
C LYS A 99 10.91 -10.67 -18.56
N PHE A 100 9.59 -10.87 -18.46
CA PHE A 100 8.69 -10.83 -19.62
C PHE A 100 8.71 -9.44 -20.26
N LEU A 101 8.57 -8.39 -19.48
CA LEU A 101 8.60 -7.01 -19.97
C LEU A 101 9.97 -6.66 -20.57
N ALA A 102 11.05 -7.09 -19.93
CA ALA A 102 12.41 -6.89 -20.44
C ALA A 102 12.63 -7.53 -21.81
N THR A 103 12.15 -8.77 -22.05
CA THR A 103 12.25 -9.44 -23.37
C THR A 103 11.44 -8.72 -24.45
N LYS A 104 10.43 -7.94 -24.07
CA LYS A 104 9.59 -7.13 -24.97
C LYS A 104 10.04 -5.68 -25.09
N ARG A 105 11.11 -5.31 -24.38
CA ARG A 105 11.63 -3.93 -24.26
C ARG A 105 10.57 -2.94 -23.75
N ILE A 106 9.66 -3.41 -22.89
CA ILE A 106 8.61 -2.60 -22.27
C ILE A 106 9.11 -2.12 -20.92
N SER A 107 9.13 -0.80 -20.72
CA SER A 107 9.43 -0.18 -19.42
C SER A 107 8.14 0.18 -18.69
N LEU A 108 8.02 -0.24 -17.43
CA LEU A 108 6.89 0.16 -16.59
C LEU A 108 7.03 1.65 -16.21
N THR A 109 6.37 2.50 -16.99
CA THR A 109 6.22 3.92 -16.69
C THR A 109 4.99 4.14 -15.80
N ARG A 110 4.92 5.29 -15.12
CA ARG A 110 3.77 5.65 -14.28
C ARG A 110 2.46 5.65 -15.08
N SER A 111 2.45 6.26 -16.28
CA SER A 111 1.26 6.31 -17.14
C SER A 111 0.79 4.92 -17.54
N LEU A 112 1.72 4.04 -17.93
CA LEU A 112 1.41 2.66 -18.29
C LEU A 112 0.80 1.89 -17.12
N VAL A 113 1.38 2.02 -15.93
CA VAL A 113 0.87 1.36 -14.72
C VAL A 113 -0.50 1.89 -14.31
N THR A 114 -0.71 3.21 -14.38
CA THR A 114 -2.03 3.80 -14.10
C THR A 114 -3.10 3.23 -15.03
N GLU A 115 -2.82 3.12 -16.33
CA GLU A 115 -3.76 2.54 -17.28
C GLU A 115 -4.01 1.04 -17.05
N LEU A 116 -2.96 0.28 -16.71
CA LEU A 116 -3.08 -1.15 -16.38
C LEU A 116 -3.90 -1.37 -15.10
N LEU A 117 -3.76 -0.52 -14.09
CA LEU A 117 -4.54 -0.61 -12.85
C LEU A 117 -6.01 -0.20 -13.05
N ASP A 118 -6.28 0.77 -13.92
CA ASP A 118 -7.63 1.28 -14.19
C ASP A 118 -8.43 0.35 -15.11
N LYS A 119 -7.82 -0.09 -16.22
CA LYS A 119 -8.49 -0.82 -17.30
C LYS A 119 -8.11 -2.30 -17.40
N GLY A 120 -7.12 -2.76 -16.64
CA GLY A 120 -6.54 -4.11 -16.76
C GLY A 120 -5.70 -4.30 -18.03
N ARG A 121 -5.64 -3.30 -18.91
CA ARG A 121 -4.90 -3.33 -20.20
C ARG A 121 -4.44 -1.96 -20.60
N ALA A 122 -3.35 -1.90 -21.37
CA ALA A 122 -2.84 -0.67 -21.95
C ALA A 122 -2.37 -0.92 -23.37
N HIS A 123 -2.60 0.04 -24.29
CA HIS A 123 -2.12 -0.02 -25.65
C HIS A 123 -0.69 0.48 -25.74
N LEU A 124 0.14 -0.27 -26.49
CA LEU A 124 1.54 0.06 -26.77
C LEU A 124 1.76 0.06 -28.27
N ASP A 125 2.34 1.13 -28.79
CA ASP A 125 2.65 1.28 -30.22
C ASP A 125 3.87 0.41 -30.61
N GLU A 126 4.78 0.16 -29.66
CA GLU A 126 6.05 -0.49 -29.89
C GLU A 126 6.29 -1.63 -28.90
N ILE A 127 5.99 -2.86 -29.30
CA ILE A 127 6.30 -4.09 -28.56
C ILE A 127 7.33 -4.87 -29.35
N TYR A 128 8.50 -5.11 -28.78
CA TYR A 128 9.58 -5.84 -29.46
C TYR A 128 9.28 -7.32 -29.57
N SER A 129 9.42 -7.87 -30.78
CA SER A 129 9.37 -9.29 -31.05
C SER A 129 10.77 -9.84 -31.34
N GLN A 130 11.33 -10.59 -30.43
CA GLN A 130 12.64 -11.21 -30.55
C GLN A 130 12.71 -12.19 -31.76
N ARG A 131 11.59 -12.89 -32.09
CA ARG A 131 11.53 -13.85 -33.20
C ARG A 131 11.66 -13.18 -34.56
N MET A 132 11.10 -11.96 -34.69
CA MET A 132 11.04 -11.27 -36.00
C MET A 132 11.96 -10.05 -36.04
N ASP A 133 12.65 -9.74 -34.95
CA ASP A 133 13.52 -8.57 -34.78
C ASP A 133 12.84 -7.26 -35.22
N LYS A 134 11.56 -7.09 -34.83
CA LYS A 134 10.73 -5.95 -35.22
C LYS A 134 9.81 -5.52 -34.06
N TYR A 135 9.32 -4.28 -34.16
CA TYR A 135 8.34 -3.73 -33.25
C TYR A 135 6.94 -3.82 -33.84
N TYR A 136 5.95 -4.09 -33.02
CA TYR A 136 4.55 -4.21 -33.38
C TYR A 136 3.68 -3.50 -32.36
N PRO A 137 2.57 -2.85 -32.77
CA PRO A 137 1.58 -2.35 -31.84
C PRO A 137 0.77 -3.51 -31.23
N GLY A 138 0.36 -3.35 -30.01
CA GLY A 138 -0.47 -4.33 -29.31
C GLY A 138 -0.91 -3.87 -27.94
N ASP A 139 -1.74 -4.66 -27.32
CA ASP A 139 -2.24 -4.39 -25.97
C ASP A 139 -1.48 -5.26 -24.96
N LEU A 140 -0.94 -4.63 -23.93
CA LEU A 140 -0.43 -5.28 -22.73
C LEU A 140 -1.57 -5.47 -21.76
N ILE A 141 -1.80 -6.71 -21.32
CA ILE A 141 -2.86 -7.07 -20.39
C ILE A 141 -2.23 -7.49 -19.08
N LEU A 142 -2.71 -6.89 -18.00
CA LEU A 142 -2.38 -7.30 -16.64
C LEU A 142 -3.37 -8.36 -16.17
N HIS A 143 -2.87 -9.50 -15.77
CA HIS A 143 -3.65 -10.56 -15.14
C HIS A 143 -3.12 -10.81 -13.73
N ASP A 144 -4.03 -10.88 -12.77
CA ASP A 144 -3.70 -11.14 -11.38
C ASP A 144 -4.53 -12.33 -10.87
N ASP A 145 -3.86 -13.41 -10.52
CA ASP A 145 -4.45 -14.64 -9.98
C ASP A 145 -4.55 -14.65 -8.44
N GLY A 146 -4.12 -13.56 -7.80
CA GLY A 146 -4.06 -13.44 -6.34
C GLY A 146 -2.70 -13.79 -5.74
N GLU A 147 -1.83 -14.51 -6.45
CA GLU A 147 -0.46 -14.80 -6.01
C GLU A 147 0.54 -13.81 -6.62
N ARG A 148 0.65 -13.82 -7.94
CA ARG A 148 1.59 -12.96 -8.68
C ARG A 148 0.94 -12.36 -9.91
N PRO A 149 1.05 -11.02 -10.09
CA PRO A 149 0.61 -10.40 -11.33
C PRO A 149 1.44 -10.90 -12.52
N THR A 150 0.77 -11.24 -13.59
CA THR A 150 1.36 -11.71 -14.85
C THR A 150 0.93 -10.80 -16.00
N TYR A 151 1.68 -10.85 -17.10
CA TYR A 151 1.42 -10.02 -18.27
C TYR A 151 1.21 -10.87 -19.51
N TYR A 152 0.23 -10.49 -20.32
CA TYR A 152 -0.07 -11.09 -21.61
C TYR A 152 -0.08 -10.01 -22.68
N LEU A 153 0.21 -10.41 -23.92
CA LEU A 153 0.10 -9.55 -25.08
C LEU A 153 -1.09 -9.98 -25.93
N SER A 154 -1.90 -9.00 -26.32
CA SER A 154 -2.96 -9.18 -27.32
C SER A 154 -2.69 -8.28 -28.50
N PHE A 155 -2.68 -8.87 -29.69
CA PHE A 155 -2.48 -8.15 -30.93
C PHE A 155 -3.82 -8.02 -31.66
N LYS A 156 -4.31 -6.77 -31.89
CA LYS A 156 -5.48 -6.56 -32.73
C LYS A 156 -5.08 -6.82 -34.19
N GLY A 157 -5.60 -7.91 -34.78
CA GLY A 157 -5.51 -8.11 -36.20
C GLY A 157 -4.67 -9.30 -36.65
N GLY A 158 -5.15 -10.47 -36.37
CA GLY A 158 -4.91 -11.69 -37.09
C GLY A 158 -6.24 -12.34 -37.44
N LYS A 159 -7.04 -11.72 -38.31
CA LYS A 159 -7.98 -12.52 -39.09
C LYS A 159 -7.17 -13.47 -39.98
N LYS A 160 -7.33 -14.79 -39.74
CA LYS A 160 -7.11 -15.76 -40.76
C LYS A 160 -8.03 -15.49 -41.92
#